data_041b4a07c85de35f44b766f3c5c40f23
#
_entry.id   041b4a07c85de35f44b766f3c5c40f23
#
_cell.length_a   1.000
_cell.length_b   1.000
_cell.length_c   1.000
_cell.angle_alpha   90.00
_cell.angle_beta   90.00
_cell.angle_gamma   90.00
#
_symmetry.space_group_name_H-M   'P 1'
#
loop_
_entity.id
_entity.type
_entity.pdbx_description
1 polymer ?
#
loop_
_entity_poly.entity_id
_entity_poly.type
_entity_poly.pdbx_seq_one_letter_code
_entity_poly.pdbx_strand_id
1 'polypeptide(L)'
;LMAHPELAERPEDAFPDVYCPSNPDSYKLVFDVLEEVIDVFRPNILHIGHDEYYSIGVCPRCRGKSGEEIYAGDIQKLYDFLKERGIRTMLWSEKLLDAISTTGVHYGGSELRRRHEDGSIEIVRPATWRSIDLVPRDIIAHHWYWSIAEYFDDEYNKRGIPLWYGNFEPISFLDWNRRLAQGAQGGSPSHWSSLEDATLQRNGVFLSLFYGVLLFWDPDYDDARFPEYIVQVFEEMYLTANRATLAAPHFTIEHATSIQRPYQYISSVPMQLDRDSIGRYEIVYEDGEVLNIPLIYGQNITNKSRCWDRIYQGAESGSYGIAERDTYAFDSLLREVSYTTLPFRCGDDTFFRIVVPNPHPEKRIVAVRTVKTCANEGDILLRSFSAD
;
A
#
# COMPACT_ATOMS: atom_id res chain seq x y z
N LEU A 1 11.74 -2.51 23.35
CA LEU A 1 12.23 -1.54 24.35
C LEU A 1 11.40 -1.55 25.65
N MET A 2 10.11 -1.92 25.62
CA MET A 2 9.30 -2.01 26.86
C MET A 2 9.93 -2.91 27.93
N ALA A 3 10.63 -3.99 27.54
CA ALA A 3 11.35 -4.85 28.47
C ALA A 3 12.75 -4.29 28.87
N HIS A 4 13.24 -3.28 28.16
CA HIS A 4 14.55 -2.67 28.34
C HIS A 4 14.48 -1.13 28.25
N PRO A 5 13.72 -0.48 29.16
CA PRO A 5 13.52 0.97 29.11
C PRO A 5 14.85 1.75 29.30
N GLU A 6 15.84 1.16 29.98
CA GLU A 6 17.17 1.75 30.17
C GLU A 6 17.95 1.95 28.87
N LEU A 7 17.56 1.27 27.79
CA LEU A 7 18.13 1.43 26.45
C LEU A 7 17.42 2.49 25.62
N ALA A 8 16.23 2.92 26.03
CA ALA A 8 15.41 3.84 25.26
C ALA A 8 15.94 5.28 25.27
N GLU A 9 15.66 6.03 24.22
CA GLU A 9 15.90 7.47 24.14
C GLU A 9 14.97 8.24 25.11
N ARG A 10 13.75 7.69 25.35
CA ARG A 10 12.77 8.17 26.36
C ARG A 10 12.37 7.03 27.29
N PRO A 11 13.14 6.74 28.32
CA PRO A 11 12.85 5.62 29.22
C PRO A 11 11.58 5.81 30.06
N GLU A 12 11.11 7.05 30.18
CA GLU A 12 9.87 7.41 30.89
C GLU A 12 8.58 7.18 30.08
N ASP A 13 8.69 6.95 28.76
CA ASP A 13 7.54 6.67 27.92
C ASP A 13 6.98 5.28 28.22
N ALA A 14 5.64 5.17 28.26
CA ALA A 14 4.97 3.88 28.47
C ALA A 14 5.21 2.91 27.30
N PHE A 15 5.44 3.46 26.12
CA PHE A 15 5.72 2.72 24.88
C PHE A 15 6.93 3.34 24.17
N PRO A 16 8.17 3.10 24.69
CA PRO A 16 9.37 3.66 24.10
C PRO A 16 9.60 3.07 22.69
N ASP A 17 9.67 3.95 21.71
CA ASP A 17 9.75 3.63 20.28
C ASP A 17 11.20 3.53 19.75
N VAL A 18 12.12 4.28 20.36
CA VAL A 18 13.48 4.45 19.87
C VAL A 18 14.51 4.11 20.96
N TYR A 19 15.50 3.29 20.62
CA TYR A 19 16.66 3.09 21.49
C TYR A 19 17.64 4.27 21.40
N CYS A 20 18.45 4.44 22.44
CA CYS A 20 19.46 5.50 22.49
C CYS A 20 20.72 5.11 21.68
N PRO A 21 21.02 5.77 20.54
CA PRO A 21 22.22 5.46 19.74
C PRO A 21 23.54 5.82 20.43
N SER A 22 23.47 6.62 21.50
CA SER A 22 24.65 6.97 22.32
C SER A 22 24.85 6.01 23.49
N ASN A 23 23.98 5.01 23.67
CA ASN A 23 24.15 3.97 24.68
C ASN A 23 24.79 2.72 24.03
N PRO A 24 26.02 2.33 24.42
CA PRO A 24 26.69 1.16 23.85
C PRO A 24 25.97 -0.16 24.14
N ASP A 25 25.17 -0.23 25.21
CA ASP A 25 24.42 -1.43 25.55
C ASP A 25 23.23 -1.65 24.60
N SER A 26 22.74 -0.60 23.95
CA SER A 26 21.72 -0.73 22.89
C SER A 26 22.21 -1.64 21.77
N TYR A 27 23.48 -1.52 21.37
CA TYR A 27 24.03 -2.31 20.25
C TYR A 27 24.26 -3.77 20.61
N LYS A 28 24.45 -4.12 21.89
CA LYS A 28 24.49 -5.53 22.30
C LYS A 28 23.18 -6.22 21.94
N LEU A 29 22.05 -5.61 22.36
CA LEU A 29 20.73 -6.16 22.05
C LEU A 29 20.42 -6.13 20.55
N VAL A 30 20.71 -5.02 19.87
CA VAL A 30 20.42 -4.87 18.44
C VAL A 30 21.21 -5.88 17.61
N PHE A 31 22.51 -6.07 17.91
CA PHE A 31 23.33 -7.02 17.17
C PHE A 31 22.94 -8.47 17.46
N ASP A 32 22.55 -8.80 18.70
CA ASP A 32 22.03 -10.14 19.01
C ASP A 32 20.79 -10.45 18.19
N VAL A 33 19.84 -9.51 18.07
CA VAL A 33 18.64 -9.66 17.23
C VAL A 33 19.01 -9.79 15.75
N LEU A 34 19.93 -8.97 15.26
CA LEU A 34 20.37 -9.03 13.86
C LEU A 34 21.04 -10.37 13.55
N GLU A 35 21.86 -10.93 14.45
CA GLU A 35 22.48 -12.25 14.29
C GLU A 35 21.41 -13.35 14.16
N GLU A 36 20.39 -13.35 15.02
CA GLU A 36 19.30 -14.33 14.93
C GLU A 36 18.58 -14.25 13.59
N VAL A 37 18.28 -13.03 13.10
CA VAL A 37 17.65 -12.81 11.78
C VAL A 37 18.56 -13.31 10.66
N ILE A 38 19.87 -13.01 10.72
CA ILE A 38 20.84 -13.43 9.71
C ILE A 38 20.98 -14.94 9.68
N ASP A 39 21.04 -15.60 10.83
CA ASP A 39 21.16 -17.05 10.93
C ASP A 39 19.95 -17.79 10.33
N VAL A 40 18.74 -17.24 10.53
CA VAL A 40 17.50 -17.84 10.03
C VAL A 40 17.32 -17.59 8.53
N PHE A 41 17.43 -16.32 8.10
CA PHE A 41 17.05 -15.91 6.75
C PHE A 41 18.21 -15.87 5.76
N ARG A 42 19.45 -15.77 6.22
CA ARG A 42 20.67 -15.65 5.40
C ARG A 42 20.52 -14.63 4.27
N PRO A 43 20.13 -13.38 4.57
CA PRO A 43 19.79 -12.39 3.57
C PRO A 43 21.04 -11.83 2.88
N ASN A 44 20.91 -11.46 1.60
CA ASN A 44 21.92 -10.64 0.90
C ASN A 44 21.74 -9.13 1.17
N ILE A 45 20.51 -8.73 1.54
CA ILE A 45 20.14 -7.37 1.90
C ILE A 45 19.34 -7.46 3.19
N LEU A 46 19.66 -6.65 4.19
CA LEU A 46 18.90 -6.57 5.44
C LEU A 46 18.40 -5.14 5.64
N HIS A 47 17.10 -5.02 5.91
CA HIS A 47 16.44 -3.75 6.20
C HIS A 47 16.55 -3.48 7.71
N ILE A 48 17.12 -2.33 8.08
CA ILE A 48 17.41 -1.96 9.47
C ILE A 48 16.34 -1.04 10.10
N GLY A 49 15.18 -0.83 9.44
CA GLY A 49 14.15 0.11 9.91
C GLY A 49 14.53 1.56 9.64
N HIS A 50 14.59 2.39 10.68
CA HIS A 50 14.95 3.82 10.67
C HIS A 50 13.89 4.78 10.16
N ASP A 51 12.65 4.29 9.97
CA ASP A 51 11.48 5.14 9.72
C ASP A 51 11.03 5.86 10.99
N GLU A 52 10.33 6.96 10.79
CA GLU A 52 9.59 7.69 11.81
C GLU A 52 10.33 7.92 13.14
N TYR A 53 11.62 8.10 13.09
CA TYR A 53 12.53 8.29 14.22
C TYR A 53 12.26 9.66 14.89
N TYR A 54 11.27 9.72 15.77
CA TYR A 54 10.80 10.97 16.36
C TYR A 54 11.52 11.34 17.66
N SER A 55 12.03 10.38 18.40
CA SER A 55 12.70 10.58 19.68
C SER A 55 14.23 10.52 19.54
N ILE A 56 14.83 11.56 18.93
CA ILE A 56 16.29 11.65 18.74
C ILE A 56 16.88 12.85 19.48
N GLY A 57 18.02 12.67 20.13
CA GLY A 57 18.76 13.76 20.77
C GLY A 57 18.14 14.25 22.09
N VAL A 58 17.18 13.54 22.68
CA VAL A 58 16.40 13.99 23.84
C VAL A 58 16.92 13.44 25.17
N CYS A 59 17.53 12.25 25.19
CA CYS A 59 18.06 11.67 26.41
C CYS A 59 19.32 12.41 26.91
N PRO A 60 19.71 12.26 28.19
CA PRO A 60 20.92 12.92 28.73
C PRO A 60 22.20 12.58 27.98
N ARG A 61 22.31 11.38 27.35
CA ARG A 61 23.49 10.96 26.58
C ARG A 61 23.56 11.60 25.20
N CYS A 62 22.41 11.93 24.64
CA CYS A 62 22.28 12.50 23.29
C CYS A 62 22.09 14.00 23.27
N ARG A 63 21.63 14.59 24.39
CA ARG A 63 21.32 16.02 24.49
C ARG A 63 22.52 16.90 24.11
N GLY A 64 22.29 17.85 23.23
CA GLY A 64 23.31 18.77 22.74
C GLY A 64 24.19 18.24 21.61
N LYS A 65 24.00 17.00 21.18
CA LYS A 65 24.64 16.46 19.97
C LYS A 65 23.79 16.84 18.74
N SER A 66 24.44 16.89 17.59
CA SER A 66 23.77 17.10 16.31
C SER A 66 22.86 15.91 15.96
N GLY A 67 21.63 16.18 15.54
CA GLY A 67 20.69 15.13 15.15
C GLY A 67 21.20 14.35 13.94
N GLU A 68 21.81 15.03 12.96
CA GLU A 68 22.41 14.39 11.80
C GLU A 68 23.60 13.47 12.16
N GLU A 69 24.45 13.87 13.11
CA GLU A 69 25.59 13.03 13.56
C GLU A 69 25.13 11.81 14.34
N ILE A 70 24.12 11.96 15.22
CA ILE A 70 23.53 10.83 15.96
C ILE A 70 22.92 9.82 14.98
N TYR A 71 22.11 10.30 14.04
CA TYR A 71 21.39 9.44 13.09
C TYR A 71 22.35 8.75 12.11
N ALA A 72 23.29 9.50 11.52
CA ALA A 72 24.30 8.91 10.66
C ALA A 72 25.24 7.95 11.39
N GLY A 73 25.61 8.28 12.63
CA GLY A 73 26.46 7.41 13.45
C GLY A 73 25.79 6.09 13.84
N ASP A 74 24.48 6.08 14.01
CA ASP A 74 23.69 4.88 14.21
C ASP A 74 23.70 4.00 12.96
N ILE A 75 23.33 4.58 11.82
CA ILE A 75 23.37 3.88 10.52
C ILE A 75 24.77 3.31 10.25
N GLN A 76 25.83 4.07 10.52
CA GLN A 76 27.20 3.63 10.26
C GLN A 76 27.55 2.37 11.04
N LYS A 77 27.16 2.27 12.32
CA LYS A 77 27.45 1.08 13.14
C LYS A 77 26.72 -0.16 12.65
N LEU A 78 25.45 -0.01 12.27
CA LEU A 78 24.66 -1.12 11.70
C LEU A 78 25.19 -1.52 10.31
N TYR A 79 25.55 -0.54 9.50
CA TYR A 79 26.17 -0.76 8.20
C TYR A 79 27.49 -1.53 8.33
N ASP A 80 28.39 -1.13 9.23
CA ASP A 80 29.67 -1.82 9.44
C ASP A 80 29.46 -3.26 9.87
N PHE A 81 28.54 -3.49 10.82
CA PHE A 81 28.17 -4.81 11.28
C PHE A 81 27.66 -5.73 10.15
N LEU A 82 26.80 -5.23 9.28
CA LEU A 82 26.27 -5.97 8.14
C LEU A 82 27.33 -6.18 7.04
N LYS A 83 28.12 -5.15 6.77
CA LYS A 83 29.18 -5.18 5.76
C LYS A 83 30.25 -6.22 6.05
N GLU A 84 30.65 -6.39 7.32
CA GLU A 84 31.57 -7.44 7.75
C GLU A 84 31.05 -8.85 7.43
N ARG A 85 29.72 -9.01 7.30
CA ARG A 85 29.03 -10.26 6.95
C ARG A 85 28.69 -10.36 5.46
N GLY A 86 29.09 -9.39 4.64
CA GLY A 86 28.79 -9.34 3.21
C GLY A 86 27.32 -9.01 2.90
N ILE A 87 26.61 -8.42 3.86
CA ILE A 87 25.16 -8.08 3.73
C ILE A 87 25.04 -6.60 3.42
N ARG A 88 24.24 -6.27 2.40
CA ARG A 88 23.93 -4.87 2.06
C ARG A 88 22.88 -4.32 3.04
N THR A 89 23.02 -3.05 3.36
CA THR A 89 22.11 -2.34 4.26
C THR A 89 21.02 -1.64 3.48
N MET A 90 19.75 -1.83 3.86
CA MET A 90 18.59 -1.07 3.40
C MET A 90 17.94 -0.40 4.61
N LEU A 91 17.38 0.79 4.44
CA LEU A 91 16.64 1.50 5.49
C LEU A 91 15.54 2.38 4.91
N TRP A 92 14.50 2.63 5.69
CA TRP A 92 13.55 3.69 5.39
C TRP A 92 14.26 5.04 5.43
N SER A 93 14.09 5.83 4.41
CA SER A 93 15.03 6.93 4.14
C SER A 93 14.47 8.34 4.28
N GLU A 94 13.24 8.51 4.73
CA GLU A 94 12.61 9.82 4.84
C GLU A 94 13.35 10.77 5.80
N LYS A 95 14.06 10.22 6.79
CA LYS A 95 14.87 11.04 7.73
C LYS A 95 16.12 11.65 7.10
N LEU A 96 16.47 11.22 5.89
CA LEU A 96 17.53 11.79 5.07
C LEU A 96 17.04 12.98 4.22
N LEU A 97 15.77 13.37 4.33
CA LEU A 97 15.14 14.42 3.51
C LEU A 97 14.65 15.60 4.35
N ASP A 98 14.90 16.80 3.86
CA ASP A 98 14.30 18.02 4.39
C ASP A 98 12.92 18.23 3.76
N ALA A 99 11.91 17.58 4.34
CA ALA A 99 10.56 17.59 3.81
C ALA A 99 9.68 18.61 4.54
N ILE A 100 9.37 19.71 3.87
CA ILE A 100 8.48 20.76 4.37
C ILE A 100 7.31 20.90 3.40
N SER A 101 6.08 20.82 3.93
CA SER A 101 4.88 21.01 3.13
C SER A 101 4.74 22.45 2.64
N THR A 102 3.89 22.67 1.64
CA THR A 102 3.51 24.02 1.18
C THR A 102 2.84 24.86 2.26
N THR A 103 2.27 24.20 3.29
CA THR A 103 1.68 24.87 4.47
C THR A 103 2.68 25.08 5.61
N GLY A 104 3.96 24.72 5.42
CA GLY A 104 5.02 24.89 6.42
C GLY A 104 5.07 23.78 7.48
N VAL A 105 4.40 22.65 7.26
CA VAL A 105 4.50 21.49 8.15
C VAL A 105 5.79 20.72 7.86
N HIS A 106 6.53 20.38 8.91
CA HIS A 106 7.83 19.72 8.84
C HIS A 106 7.68 18.21 8.97
N TYR A 107 8.22 17.48 7.99
CA TYR A 107 8.22 16.02 7.89
C TYR A 107 9.64 15.48 7.71
N GLY A 108 9.74 14.15 7.64
CA GLY A 108 11.01 13.47 7.38
C GLY A 108 12.09 13.85 8.37
N GLY A 109 13.22 14.29 7.86
CA GLY A 109 14.38 14.74 8.63
C GLY A 109 14.40 16.21 8.99
N SER A 110 13.35 16.99 8.69
CA SER A 110 13.28 18.39 9.02
C SER A 110 13.20 18.65 10.53
N GLU A 111 13.74 19.79 10.99
CA GLU A 111 13.65 20.18 12.38
C GLU A 111 12.22 20.55 12.77
N LEU A 112 11.74 20.05 13.91
CA LEU A 112 10.45 20.44 14.48
C LEU A 112 10.65 21.36 15.66
N ARG A 113 10.01 22.55 15.60
CA ARG A 113 10.05 23.57 16.65
C ARG A 113 8.67 23.79 17.25
N ARG A 114 8.64 23.99 18.57
CA ARG A 114 7.46 24.44 19.31
C ARG A 114 7.72 25.84 19.84
N ARG A 115 6.78 26.75 19.59
CA ARG A 115 6.78 28.07 20.22
C ARG A 115 5.90 28.04 21.45
N HIS A 116 6.45 28.42 22.61
CA HIS A 116 5.73 28.58 23.85
C HIS A 116 5.04 29.94 23.95
N GLU A 117 4.10 30.08 24.90
CA GLU A 117 3.34 31.32 25.13
C GLU A 117 4.24 32.49 25.55
N ASP A 118 5.34 32.22 26.23
CA ASP A 118 6.35 33.22 26.63
C ASP A 118 7.26 33.63 25.47
N GLY A 119 7.03 33.15 24.25
CA GLY A 119 7.79 33.43 23.06
C GLY A 119 9.08 32.61 22.89
N SER A 120 9.45 31.78 23.86
CA SER A 120 10.60 30.89 23.76
C SER A 120 10.35 29.82 22.69
N ILE A 121 11.46 29.32 22.09
CA ILE A 121 11.40 28.25 21.06
C ILE A 121 12.10 27.01 21.63
N GLU A 122 11.36 25.91 21.65
CA GLU A 122 11.88 24.58 21.95
C GLU A 122 12.11 23.82 20.64
N ILE A 123 13.27 23.20 20.51
CA ILE A 123 13.51 22.20 19.46
C ILE A 123 12.95 20.89 19.98
N VAL A 124 11.77 20.51 19.44
CA VAL A 124 11.09 19.25 19.81
C VAL A 124 11.78 18.05 19.18
N ARG A 125 12.28 18.23 17.96
CA ARG A 125 13.04 17.21 17.22
C ARG A 125 14.14 17.93 16.43
N PRO A 126 15.43 17.62 16.64
CA PRO A 126 16.51 18.18 15.84
C PRO A 126 16.42 17.68 14.39
N ALA A 127 16.99 18.44 13.47
CA ALA A 127 17.11 18.04 12.08
C ALA A 127 18.03 16.81 11.95
N THR A 128 17.66 15.91 11.03
CA THR A 128 18.49 14.74 10.66
C THR A 128 18.80 14.69 9.16
N TRP A 129 18.14 15.51 8.34
CA TRP A 129 18.21 15.42 6.88
C TRP A 129 19.65 15.54 6.31
N ARG A 130 20.53 16.31 6.97
CA ARG A 130 21.93 16.43 6.53
C ARG A 130 22.73 15.15 6.70
N SER A 131 22.25 14.16 7.45
CA SER A 131 22.86 12.85 7.53
C SER A 131 22.96 12.14 6.17
N ILE A 132 22.18 12.56 5.18
CA ILE A 132 22.32 12.07 3.81
C ILE A 132 23.73 12.26 3.23
N ASP A 133 24.47 13.25 3.72
CA ASP A 133 25.86 13.51 3.31
C ASP A 133 26.90 12.75 4.16
N LEU A 134 26.46 12.13 5.27
CA LEU A 134 27.31 11.42 6.23
C LEU A 134 27.20 9.90 6.15
N VAL A 135 26.10 9.38 5.60
CA VAL A 135 25.88 7.93 5.48
C VAL A 135 26.67 7.30 4.32
N PRO A 136 26.97 5.99 4.40
CA PRO A 136 27.59 5.26 3.28
C PRO A 136 26.77 5.36 1.99
N ARG A 137 27.44 5.51 0.85
CA ARG A 137 26.77 5.74 -0.45
C ARG A 137 26.17 4.47 -1.07
N ASP A 138 26.57 3.30 -0.61
CA ASP A 138 26.10 2.00 -1.09
C ASP A 138 24.96 1.41 -0.24
N ILE A 139 24.44 2.16 0.75
CA ILE A 139 23.17 1.84 1.39
C ILE A 139 22.03 1.91 0.36
N ILE A 140 20.98 1.10 0.56
CA ILE A 140 19.77 1.19 -0.26
C ILE A 140 18.76 2.06 0.48
N ALA A 141 18.43 3.20 -0.09
CA ALA A 141 17.40 4.07 0.43
C ALA A 141 16.02 3.50 0.06
N HIS A 142 15.28 2.98 1.05
CA HIS A 142 13.89 2.55 0.89
C HIS A 142 13.02 3.79 0.96
N HIS A 143 12.74 4.37 -0.22
CA HIS A 143 12.14 5.67 -0.38
C HIS A 143 10.62 5.56 -0.51
N TRP A 144 9.87 6.08 0.47
CA TRP A 144 8.40 6.10 0.45
C TRP A 144 7.82 7.52 0.33
N TYR A 145 8.65 8.57 0.41
CA TYR A 145 8.25 9.95 0.17
C TYR A 145 8.18 10.33 -1.32
N TRP A 146 8.35 9.36 -2.22
CA TRP A 146 8.08 9.54 -3.66
C TRP A 146 6.66 10.04 -3.95
N SER A 147 5.69 9.66 -3.09
CA SER A 147 4.29 10.09 -3.18
C SER A 147 4.08 11.54 -2.72
N ILE A 148 5.05 12.15 -2.08
CA ILE A 148 4.99 13.51 -1.55
C ILE A 148 5.54 14.49 -2.56
N ALA A 149 6.73 14.24 -3.11
CA ALA A 149 7.33 15.08 -4.13
C ALA A 149 8.38 14.31 -4.95
N GLU A 150 8.33 14.44 -6.27
CA GLU A 150 9.28 13.77 -7.18
C GLU A 150 10.72 14.23 -7.02
N TYR A 151 10.94 15.50 -6.68
CA TYR A 151 12.28 16.05 -6.53
C TYR A 151 13.07 15.37 -5.39
N PHE A 152 12.45 14.59 -4.52
CA PHE A 152 13.14 13.83 -3.50
C PHE A 152 13.98 12.69 -4.10
N ASP A 153 13.61 12.14 -5.25
CA ASP A 153 14.44 11.18 -5.98
C ASP A 153 15.82 11.79 -6.30
N ASP A 154 15.84 13.07 -6.67
CA ASP A 154 17.06 13.78 -7.02
C ASP A 154 18.04 13.94 -5.86
N GLU A 155 17.55 13.99 -4.62
CA GLU A 155 18.40 14.10 -3.44
C GLU A 155 19.28 12.86 -3.25
N TYR A 156 18.75 11.67 -3.57
CA TYR A 156 19.50 10.41 -3.55
C TYR A 156 20.35 10.25 -4.82
N ASN A 157 19.78 10.52 -5.99
CA ASN A 157 20.44 10.34 -7.27
C ASN A 157 21.70 11.20 -7.40
N LYS A 158 21.68 12.47 -6.98
CA LYS A 158 22.83 13.39 -6.93
C LYS A 158 24.00 12.83 -6.12
N ARG A 159 23.69 11.97 -5.13
CA ARG A 159 24.70 11.39 -4.21
C ARG A 159 25.08 9.97 -4.59
N GLY A 160 24.46 9.40 -5.61
CA GLY A 160 24.69 8.03 -6.04
C GLY A 160 24.19 6.98 -5.03
N ILE A 161 23.20 7.34 -4.21
CA ILE A 161 22.54 6.41 -3.26
C ILE A 161 21.49 5.61 -4.02
N PRO A 162 21.57 4.26 -4.06
CA PRO A 162 20.60 3.42 -4.72
C PRO A 162 19.20 3.57 -4.11
N LEU A 163 18.17 3.64 -4.97
CA LEU A 163 16.77 3.76 -4.57
C LEU A 163 16.05 2.42 -4.69
N TRP A 164 15.23 2.12 -3.66
CA TRP A 164 14.16 1.14 -3.68
C TRP A 164 12.88 1.82 -3.21
N TYR A 165 11.79 1.71 -3.97
CA TYR A 165 10.56 2.45 -3.65
C TYR A 165 9.70 1.68 -2.66
N GLY A 166 9.47 2.26 -1.48
CA GLY A 166 8.60 1.74 -0.43
C GLY A 166 7.17 2.28 -0.53
N ASN A 167 6.22 1.61 0.11
CA ASN A 167 4.78 1.93 0.00
C ASN A 167 4.36 2.07 -1.45
N PHE A 168 4.91 1.19 -2.29
CA PHE A 168 4.77 1.27 -3.71
C PHE A 168 3.36 0.91 -4.14
N GLU A 169 2.64 1.89 -4.70
CA GLU A 169 1.36 1.67 -5.37
C GLU A 169 1.60 1.75 -6.88
N PRO A 170 1.77 0.63 -7.57
CA PRO A 170 2.18 0.62 -8.98
C PRO A 170 1.27 1.44 -9.87
N ILE A 171 -0.02 1.49 -9.50
CA ILE A 171 -1.06 2.20 -10.23
C ILE A 171 -0.89 3.73 -10.17
N SER A 172 -0.39 4.25 -9.03
CA SER A 172 -0.17 5.68 -8.82
C SER A 172 1.28 6.11 -9.10
N PHE A 173 2.15 5.14 -9.41
CA PHE A 173 3.56 5.37 -9.57
C PHE A 173 3.90 5.60 -11.05
N LEU A 174 4.29 6.81 -11.38
CA LEU A 174 4.59 7.23 -12.75
C LEU A 174 6.09 7.21 -13.05
N ASP A 175 6.40 7.23 -14.34
CA ASP A 175 7.77 7.36 -14.87
C ASP A 175 8.72 6.23 -14.43
N TRP A 176 8.22 5.00 -14.31
CA TRP A 176 9.04 3.86 -13.88
C TRP A 176 10.30 3.67 -14.75
N ASN A 177 10.16 3.78 -16.07
CA ASN A 177 11.28 3.63 -16.99
C ASN A 177 12.34 4.71 -16.78
N ARG A 178 11.94 5.96 -16.51
CA ARG A 178 12.86 7.05 -16.16
C ARG A 178 13.60 6.73 -14.87
N ARG A 179 12.89 6.24 -13.85
CA ARG A 179 13.46 5.91 -12.54
C ARG A 179 14.42 4.72 -12.62
N LEU A 180 14.10 3.71 -13.44
CA LEU A 180 15.03 2.61 -13.74
C LEU A 180 16.31 3.12 -14.43
N ALA A 181 16.18 4.01 -15.42
CA ALA A 181 17.32 4.62 -16.08
C ALA A 181 18.20 5.46 -15.13
N GLN A 182 17.64 5.97 -14.06
CA GLN A 182 18.34 6.68 -12.99
C GLN A 182 18.95 5.77 -11.91
N GLY A 183 18.75 4.45 -12.00
CA GLY A 183 19.38 3.47 -11.12
C GLY A 183 18.47 2.93 -10.01
N ALA A 184 17.14 3.09 -10.12
CA ALA A 184 16.19 2.43 -9.24
C ALA A 184 16.37 0.91 -9.27
N GLN A 185 16.35 0.25 -8.11
CA GLN A 185 16.62 -1.18 -7.97
C GLN A 185 15.36 -2.03 -7.82
N GLY A 186 14.22 -1.41 -7.53
CA GLY A 186 12.94 -2.11 -7.34
C GLY A 186 11.94 -1.31 -6.52
N GLY A 187 10.83 -1.98 -6.18
CA GLY A 187 9.78 -1.44 -5.34
C GLY A 187 9.14 -2.52 -4.47
N SER A 188 8.52 -2.11 -3.38
CA SER A 188 7.83 -2.97 -2.42
C SER A 188 6.42 -2.44 -2.20
N PRO A 189 5.37 -3.09 -2.74
CA PRO A 189 4.01 -2.85 -2.30
C PRO A 189 3.91 -3.12 -0.80
N SER A 190 3.35 -2.18 -0.07
CA SER A 190 3.21 -2.28 1.39
C SER A 190 1.74 -2.27 1.80
N HIS A 191 1.45 -2.99 2.86
CA HIS A 191 0.12 -3.05 3.45
C HIS A 191 0.23 -2.91 4.97
N TRP A 192 -0.39 -1.85 5.51
CA TRP A 192 -0.27 -1.45 6.92
C TRP A 192 -1.50 -1.79 7.76
N SER A 193 -2.29 -2.76 7.32
CA SER A 193 -3.51 -3.20 8.00
C SER A 193 -3.53 -4.72 8.19
N SER A 194 -4.67 -5.27 8.62
CA SER A 194 -4.84 -6.71 8.81
C SER A 194 -4.53 -7.51 7.53
N LEU A 195 -3.86 -8.65 7.68
CA LEU A 195 -3.59 -9.61 6.59
C LEU A 195 -4.78 -10.54 6.32
N GLU A 196 -5.97 -10.19 6.80
CA GLU A 196 -7.19 -10.91 6.47
C GLU A 196 -7.55 -10.71 5.00
N ASP A 197 -7.96 -11.78 4.34
CA ASP A 197 -8.27 -11.82 2.90
C ASP A 197 -9.24 -10.70 2.46
N ALA A 198 -10.32 -10.50 3.21
CA ALA A 198 -11.29 -9.44 2.93
C ALA A 198 -10.69 -8.02 3.01
N THR A 199 -9.73 -7.79 3.92
CA THR A 199 -9.03 -6.51 4.07
C THR A 199 -8.05 -6.30 2.92
N LEU A 200 -7.28 -7.34 2.56
CA LEU A 200 -6.35 -7.29 1.44
C LEU A 200 -7.06 -6.99 0.11
N GLN A 201 -8.23 -7.63 -0.12
CA GLN A 201 -9.07 -7.38 -1.28
C GLN A 201 -9.55 -5.93 -1.32
N ARG A 202 -10.16 -5.47 -0.23
CA ARG A 202 -10.77 -4.13 -0.14
C ARG A 202 -9.74 -3.02 -0.31
N ASN A 203 -8.52 -3.24 0.13
CA ASN A 203 -7.43 -2.28 0.00
C ASN A 203 -6.67 -2.38 -1.34
N GLY A 204 -7.13 -3.24 -2.26
CA GLY A 204 -6.55 -3.38 -3.59
C GLY A 204 -5.15 -4.00 -3.61
N VAL A 205 -4.76 -4.72 -2.55
CA VAL A 205 -3.40 -5.27 -2.41
C VAL A 205 -3.09 -6.28 -3.51
N PHE A 206 -4.06 -7.14 -3.86
CA PHE A 206 -3.87 -8.11 -4.94
C PHE A 206 -3.66 -7.41 -6.29
N LEU A 207 -4.44 -6.35 -6.57
CA LEU A 207 -4.24 -5.56 -7.78
C LEU A 207 -2.84 -4.94 -7.81
N SER A 208 -2.40 -4.34 -6.71
CA SER A 208 -1.06 -3.76 -6.60
C SER A 208 0.05 -4.80 -6.80
N LEU A 209 -0.14 -6.03 -6.32
CA LEU A 209 0.81 -7.12 -6.52
C LEU A 209 0.88 -7.56 -7.99
N PHE A 210 -0.27 -7.84 -8.61
CA PHE A 210 -0.31 -8.27 -10.03
C PHE A 210 0.22 -7.19 -10.97
N TYR A 211 -0.21 -5.94 -10.77
CA TYR A 211 0.29 -4.83 -11.56
C TYR A 211 1.77 -4.55 -11.33
N GLY A 212 2.23 -4.67 -10.06
CA GLY A 212 3.63 -4.53 -9.71
C GLY A 212 4.52 -5.58 -10.39
N VAL A 213 4.05 -6.83 -10.48
CA VAL A 213 4.77 -7.88 -11.23
C VAL A 213 4.90 -7.48 -12.69
N LEU A 214 3.81 -7.04 -13.34
CA LEU A 214 3.84 -6.61 -14.73
C LEU A 214 4.81 -5.45 -14.92
N LEU A 215 4.72 -4.42 -14.10
CA LEU A 215 5.57 -3.23 -14.18
C LEU A 215 7.06 -3.54 -13.96
N PHE A 216 7.39 -4.44 -13.03
CA PHE A 216 8.80 -4.75 -12.71
C PHE A 216 9.47 -5.72 -13.72
N TRP A 217 8.69 -6.54 -14.41
CA TRP A 217 9.22 -7.62 -15.25
C TRP A 217 8.97 -7.42 -16.74
N ASP A 218 8.13 -6.44 -17.13
CA ASP A 218 7.93 -6.09 -18.54
C ASP A 218 8.99 -5.07 -18.98
N PRO A 219 9.96 -5.46 -19.84
CA PRO A 219 10.97 -4.54 -20.33
C PRO A 219 10.40 -3.46 -21.26
N ASP A 220 9.22 -3.70 -21.82
CA ASP A 220 8.52 -2.82 -22.76
C ASP A 220 7.40 -2.03 -22.08
N TYR A 221 7.39 -2.00 -20.72
CA TYR A 221 6.39 -1.25 -19.98
C TYR A 221 6.34 0.22 -20.40
N ASP A 222 5.14 0.71 -20.66
CA ASP A 222 4.88 2.09 -21.07
C ASP A 222 3.66 2.65 -20.32
N ASP A 223 3.83 3.72 -19.56
CA ASP A 223 2.75 4.39 -18.82
C ASP A 223 1.57 4.81 -19.71
N ALA A 224 1.82 5.10 -21.00
CA ALA A 224 0.75 5.44 -21.95
C ALA A 224 -0.22 4.27 -22.22
N ARG A 225 0.20 3.03 -21.96
CA ARG A 225 -0.61 1.81 -22.12
C ARG A 225 -1.30 1.37 -20.85
N PHE A 226 -1.32 2.20 -19.84
CA PHE A 226 -1.92 1.90 -18.55
C PHE A 226 -3.33 1.28 -18.63
N PRO A 227 -4.29 1.80 -19.45
CA PRO A 227 -5.62 1.20 -19.54
C PRO A 227 -5.61 -0.26 -20.04
N GLU A 228 -4.65 -0.62 -20.92
CA GLU A 228 -4.50 -1.99 -21.43
C GLU A 228 -3.95 -2.91 -20.34
N TYR A 229 -2.96 -2.46 -19.61
CA TYR A 229 -2.36 -3.22 -18.51
C TYR A 229 -3.36 -3.50 -17.39
N ILE A 230 -4.22 -2.54 -17.07
CA ILE A 230 -5.26 -2.74 -16.06
C ILE A 230 -6.26 -3.82 -16.46
N VAL A 231 -6.70 -3.84 -17.71
CA VAL A 231 -7.58 -4.90 -18.23
C VAL A 231 -6.90 -6.25 -18.10
N GLN A 232 -5.65 -6.36 -18.53
CA GLN A 232 -4.85 -7.59 -18.43
C GLN A 232 -4.72 -8.06 -16.98
N VAL A 233 -4.43 -7.15 -16.05
CA VAL A 233 -4.30 -7.48 -14.62
C VAL A 233 -5.62 -7.99 -14.05
N PHE A 234 -6.74 -7.36 -14.36
CA PHE A 234 -8.05 -7.85 -13.93
C PHE A 234 -8.37 -9.24 -14.47
N GLU A 235 -8.07 -9.49 -15.74
CA GLU A 235 -8.28 -10.80 -16.37
C GLU A 235 -7.42 -11.88 -15.70
N GLU A 236 -6.14 -11.63 -15.49
CA GLU A 236 -5.22 -12.57 -14.83
C GLU A 236 -5.61 -12.86 -13.37
N MET A 237 -5.99 -11.83 -12.63
CA MET A 237 -6.50 -11.99 -11.26
C MET A 237 -7.75 -12.85 -11.23
N TYR A 238 -8.72 -12.54 -12.08
CA TYR A 238 -9.99 -13.25 -12.18
C TYR A 238 -9.80 -14.71 -12.57
N LEU A 239 -8.99 -15.00 -13.60
CA LEU A 239 -8.70 -16.35 -14.06
C LEU A 239 -7.95 -17.16 -12.99
N THR A 240 -6.99 -16.54 -12.33
CA THR A 240 -6.22 -17.19 -11.26
C THR A 240 -7.12 -17.55 -10.07
N ALA A 241 -7.91 -16.57 -9.60
CA ALA A 241 -8.78 -16.77 -8.44
C ALA A 241 -9.93 -17.74 -8.68
N ASN A 242 -10.46 -17.77 -9.90
CA ASN A 242 -11.62 -18.61 -10.24
C ASN A 242 -11.25 -19.91 -10.96
N ARG A 243 -9.98 -20.29 -11.04
CA ARG A 243 -9.51 -21.46 -11.81
C ARG A 243 -10.30 -22.74 -11.50
N ALA A 244 -10.52 -23.02 -10.22
CA ALA A 244 -11.24 -24.21 -9.79
C ALA A 244 -12.73 -24.16 -10.15
N THR A 245 -13.36 -23.01 -9.98
CA THR A 245 -14.78 -22.78 -10.32
C THR A 245 -15.01 -22.88 -11.82
N LEU A 246 -14.14 -22.27 -12.63
CA LEU A 246 -14.20 -22.32 -14.09
C LEU A 246 -13.96 -23.72 -14.69
N ALA A 247 -13.30 -24.60 -13.95
CA ALA A 247 -13.05 -25.99 -14.36
C ALA A 247 -14.19 -26.97 -13.98
N ALA A 248 -15.22 -26.50 -13.27
CA ALA A 248 -16.37 -27.27 -12.80
C ALA A 248 -17.67 -26.62 -13.29
N PRO A 249 -18.82 -27.31 -13.24
CA PRO A 249 -20.10 -26.68 -13.54
C PRO A 249 -20.34 -25.41 -12.71
N HIS A 250 -20.64 -24.32 -13.38
CA HIS A 250 -20.76 -23.01 -12.74
C HIS A 250 -21.80 -22.11 -13.42
N PHE A 251 -22.18 -21.06 -12.74
CA PHE A 251 -22.92 -19.94 -13.31
C PHE A 251 -21.99 -18.80 -13.63
N THR A 252 -22.12 -18.23 -14.81
CA THR A 252 -21.51 -16.95 -15.18
C THR A 252 -22.59 -15.88 -15.14
N ILE A 253 -22.36 -14.83 -14.33
CA ILE A 253 -23.30 -13.72 -14.14
C ILE A 253 -22.58 -12.42 -14.50
N GLU A 254 -23.21 -11.65 -15.41
CA GLU A 254 -22.76 -10.31 -15.74
C GLU A 254 -23.79 -9.29 -15.27
N HIS A 255 -23.38 -8.43 -14.38
CA HIS A 255 -24.29 -7.50 -13.72
C HIS A 255 -23.60 -6.17 -13.37
N ALA A 256 -24.42 -5.19 -12.95
CA ALA A 256 -23.98 -3.92 -12.38
C ALA A 256 -25.09 -3.40 -11.46
N THR A 257 -24.85 -2.26 -10.82
CA THR A 257 -25.93 -1.56 -10.11
C THR A 257 -25.89 -0.06 -10.39
N SER A 258 -27.04 0.61 -10.28
CA SER A 258 -27.13 2.07 -10.25
C SER A 258 -26.98 2.65 -8.85
N ILE A 259 -26.89 1.80 -7.82
CA ILE A 259 -26.65 2.20 -6.43
C ILE A 259 -25.28 2.86 -6.34
N GLN A 260 -25.22 4.00 -5.65
CA GLN A 260 -23.98 4.68 -5.32
C GLN A 260 -23.72 4.62 -3.82
N ARG A 261 -22.56 4.12 -3.42
CA ARG A 261 -22.07 4.18 -2.05
C ARG A 261 -20.66 4.77 -2.04
N PRO A 262 -20.32 5.61 -1.05
CA PRO A 262 -18.98 6.13 -0.93
C PRO A 262 -18.02 4.98 -0.67
N TYR A 263 -16.88 4.99 -1.34
CA TYR A 263 -15.77 4.11 -0.99
C TYR A 263 -15.27 4.47 0.41
N GLN A 264 -15.10 3.47 1.24
CA GLN A 264 -14.45 3.64 2.54
C GLN A 264 -13.17 2.79 2.55
N TYR A 265 -12.03 3.47 2.47
CA TYR A 265 -10.76 2.87 2.81
C TYR A 265 -10.77 2.56 4.31
N ILE A 266 -10.70 1.29 4.66
CA ILE A 266 -10.72 0.86 6.05
C ILE A 266 -9.47 0.06 6.32
N SER A 267 -8.50 0.69 6.97
CA SER A 267 -7.22 0.04 7.31
C SER A 267 -7.33 -1.04 8.38
N SER A 268 -8.40 -1.05 9.18
CA SER A 268 -8.45 -1.89 10.39
C SER A 268 -9.83 -2.46 10.76
N VAL A 269 -10.87 -2.22 9.96
CA VAL A 269 -12.22 -2.70 10.30
C VAL A 269 -12.63 -3.81 9.34
N PRO A 270 -13.04 -4.99 9.83
CA PRO A 270 -13.56 -6.07 8.98
C PRO A 270 -14.73 -5.59 8.12
N MET A 271 -14.85 -6.15 6.90
CA MET A 271 -15.98 -5.87 6.01
C MET A 271 -17.30 -6.19 6.71
N GLN A 272 -18.20 -5.22 6.81
CA GLN A 272 -19.54 -5.43 7.35
C GLN A 272 -20.46 -5.91 6.24
N LEU A 273 -20.45 -7.21 5.98
CA LEU A 273 -21.21 -7.84 4.89
C LEU A 273 -22.70 -7.50 4.92
N ASP A 274 -23.30 -7.42 6.11
CA ASP A 274 -24.71 -7.07 6.25
C ASP A 274 -25.01 -5.63 5.80
N ARG A 275 -24.09 -4.72 6.02
CA ARG A 275 -24.22 -3.31 5.60
C ARG A 275 -24.00 -3.14 4.11
N ASP A 276 -23.10 -3.92 3.53
CA ASP A 276 -22.73 -3.83 2.12
C ASP A 276 -23.61 -4.69 1.22
N SER A 277 -24.46 -5.56 1.76
CA SER A 277 -25.44 -6.35 1.02
C SER A 277 -26.50 -5.47 0.38
N ILE A 278 -26.65 -5.57 -0.95
CA ILE A 278 -27.68 -4.84 -1.70
C ILE A 278 -28.81 -5.73 -2.21
N GLY A 279 -28.63 -7.06 -2.09
CA GLY A 279 -29.61 -8.03 -2.56
C GLY A 279 -29.00 -9.41 -2.79
N ARG A 280 -29.71 -10.19 -3.57
CA ARG A 280 -29.26 -11.52 -4.01
C ARG A 280 -29.91 -11.92 -5.33
N TYR A 281 -29.30 -12.87 -6.02
CA TYR A 281 -29.98 -13.68 -7.02
C TYR A 281 -30.52 -14.95 -6.38
N GLU A 282 -31.73 -15.34 -6.77
CA GLU A 282 -32.34 -16.64 -6.44
C GLU A 282 -32.41 -17.46 -7.71
N ILE A 283 -31.62 -18.55 -7.76
CA ILE A 283 -31.66 -19.54 -8.84
C ILE A 283 -32.64 -20.63 -8.40
N VAL A 284 -33.77 -20.72 -9.09
CA VAL A 284 -34.85 -21.65 -8.75
C VAL A 284 -34.75 -22.88 -9.66
N TYR A 285 -34.61 -24.05 -9.07
CA TYR A 285 -34.59 -25.33 -9.77
C TYR A 285 -36.00 -25.93 -9.92
N GLU A 286 -36.16 -26.89 -10.84
CA GLU A 286 -37.44 -27.47 -11.18
C GLU A 286 -38.13 -28.24 -10.03
N ASP A 287 -37.37 -28.66 -9.04
CA ASP A 287 -37.87 -29.33 -7.83
C ASP A 287 -38.22 -28.34 -6.71
N GLY A 288 -38.11 -27.05 -6.98
CA GLY A 288 -38.39 -25.95 -6.02
C GLY A 288 -37.24 -25.58 -5.10
N GLU A 289 -36.09 -26.24 -5.21
CA GLU A 289 -34.87 -25.82 -4.49
C GLU A 289 -34.42 -24.44 -5.00
N VAL A 290 -33.88 -23.61 -4.09
CA VAL A 290 -33.42 -22.25 -4.39
C VAL A 290 -32.00 -22.05 -3.91
N LEU A 291 -31.10 -21.76 -4.85
CA LEU A 291 -29.75 -21.30 -4.55
C LEU A 291 -29.74 -19.78 -4.45
N ASN A 292 -29.23 -19.25 -3.34
CA ASN A 292 -29.07 -17.82 -3.11
C ASN A 292 -27.63 -17.38 -3.37
N ILE A 293 -27.45 -16.39 -4.24
CA ILE A 293 -26.18 -15.76 -4.54
C ILE A 293 -26.20 -14.32 -4.01
N PRO A 294 -25.48 -14.01 -2.93
CA PRO A 294 -25.50 -12.67 -2.34
C PRO A 294 -24.82 -11.66 -3.22
N LEU A 295 -25.35 -10.44 -3.24
CA LEU A 295 -24.79 -9.28 -3.93
C LEU A 295 -24.24 -8.30 -2.91
N ILE A 296 -22.92 -8.21 -2.86
CA ILE A 296 -22.18 -7.40 -1.89
C ILE A 296 -21.54 -6.24 -2.63
N TYR A 297 -21.97 -5.02 -2.32
CA TYR A 297 -21.44 -3.80 -2.93
C TYR A 297 -19.96 -3.63 -2.56
N GLY A 298 -19.14 -3.36 -3.57
CA GLY A 298 -17.69 -3.23 -3.39
C GLY A 298 -16.94 -4.57 -3.24
N GLN A 299 -17.62 -5.70 -3.47
CA GLN A 299 -16.99 -7.01 -3.53
C GLN A 299 -17.25 -7.71 -4.88
N ASN A 300 -18.51 -7.99 -5.21
CA ASN A 300 -18.86 -8.69 -6.43
C ASN A 300 -19.74 -7.88 -7.38
N ILE A 301 -20.17 -6.70 -6.96
CA ILE A 301 -20.95 -5.76 -7.76
C ILE A 301 -20.68 -4.32 -7.27
N THR A 302 -20.58 -3.34 -8.19
CA THR A 302 -20.54 -1.93 -7.84
C THR A 302 -21.24 -1.08 -8.91
N ASN A 303 -21.15 0.26 -8.76
CA ASN A 303 -21.88 1.19 -9.63
C ASN A 303 -21.38 1.12 -11.07
N LYS A 304 -22.33 1.09 -12.02
CA LYS A 304 -22.05 1.03 -13.46
C LYS A 304 -21.27 2.22 -14.02
N SER A 305 -21.27 3.36 -13.34
CA SER A 305 -20.50 4.54 -13.77
C SER A 305 -19.02 4.47 -13.39
N ARG A 306 -18.62 3.45 -12.63
CA ARG A 306 -17.21 3.24 -12.29
C ARG A 306 -16.40 2.87 -13.52
N CYS A 307 -15.20 3.41 -13.64
CA CYS A 307 -14.30 3.08 -14.75
C CYS A 307 -12.83 3.17 -14.28
N TRP A 308 -11.94 2.53 -15.04
CA TRP A 308 -10.50 2.52 -14.81
C TRP A 308 -9.72 3.21 -15.94
N ASP A 309 -10.40 3.61 -16.99
CA ASP A 309 -9.84 4.21 -18.20
C ASP A 309 -9.85 5.75 -18.16
N ARG A 310 -10.36 6.34 -17.08
CA ARG A 310 -10.38 7.79 -16.87
C ARG A 310 -9.34 8.16 -15.82
N ILE A 311 -8.39 8.94 -16.28
CA ILE A 311 -7.45 9.62 -15.41
C ILE A 311 -8.16 10.87 -14.91
N TYR A 312 -8.43 10.92 -13.60
CA TYR A 312 -8.86 12.16 -12.99
C TYR A 312 -7.63 13.02 -12.74
N GLN A 313 -7.47 14.06 -13.55
CA GLN A 313 -6.59 15.17 -13.21
C GLN A 313 -7.28 15.95 -12.08
N GLY A 314 -7.02 15.56 -10.87
CA GLY A 314 -7.48 16.26 -9.69
C GLY A 314 -6.27 16.70 -8.89
N ALA A 315 -6.25 17.96 -8.49
CA ALA A 315 -5.37 18.41 -7.43
C ALA A 315 -5.80 17.73 -6.13
N GLU A 316 -5.40 16.48 -5.91
CA GLU A 316 -5.41 15.92 -4.59
C GLU A 316 -4.17 16.46 -3.86
N SER A 317 -4.42 17.36 -2.92
CA SER A 317 -3.46 17.52 -1.84
C SER A 317 -3.28 16.12 -1.25
N GLY A 318 -2.12 15.52 -1.43
CA GLY A 318 -1.77 14.30 -0.74
C GLY A 318 -2.11 14.48 0.73
N SER A 319 -2.42 13.44 1.46
CA SER A 319 -2.82 13.44 2.88
C SER A 319 -1.91 14.28 3.79
N TYR A 320 -0.82 14.79 3.27
CA TYR A 320 0.17 15.62 3.95
C TYR A 320 0.26 17.06 3.43
N GLY A 321 -0.64 17.50 2.54
CA GLY A 321 -0.66 18.90 2.03
C GLY A 321 0.59 19.28 1.24
N ILE A 322 1.29 18.32 0.67
CA ILE A 322 2.51 18.56 -0.12
C ILE A 322 2.13 18.59 -1.59
N ALA A 323 2.56 19.64 -2.24
CA ALA A 323 2.40 20.09 -3.61
C ALA A 323 1.38 19.31 -4.46
N GLU A 324 0.45 20.06 -5.02
CA GLU A 324 -0.45 19.59 -6.07
C GLU A 324 0.34 18.74 -7.07
N ARG A 325 0.03 17.44 -7.09
CA ARG A 325 0.45 16.56 -8.15
C ARG A 325 -0.70 16.42 -9.12
N ASP A 326 -0.39 16.37 -10.39
CA ASP A 326 -1.18 15.66 -11.38
C ASP A 326 -1.07 14.16 -11.05
N THR A 327 -1.74 13.76 -9.98
CA THR A 327 -1.86 12.35 -9.64
C THR A 327 -2.98 11.77 -10.49
N TYR A 328 -2.73 10.62 -11.08
CA TYR A 328 -3.79 9.76 -11.57
C TYR A 328 -4.61 9.34 -10.35
N ALA A 329 -5.70 10.05 -10.07
CA ALA A 329 -6.69 9.60 -9.11
C ALA A 329 -7.43 8.45 -9.78
N PHE A 330 -7.02 7.22 -9.49
CA PHE A 330 -7.77 6.06 -9.89
C PHE A 330 -9.13 6.13 -9.23
N ASP A 331 -10.16 5.95 -10.04
CA ASP A 331 -11.46 5.69 -9.52
C ASP A 331 -11.36 4.53 -8.51
N SER A 332 -12.03 4.66 -7.40
CA SER A 332 -12.11 3.70 -6.31
C SER A 332 -12.46 2.27 -6.78
N LEU A 333 -12.92 2.09 -8.01
CA LEU A 333 -13.19 0.80 -8.64
C LEU A 333 -12.08 -0.23 -8.40
N LEU A 334 -10.81 0.18 -8.56
CA LEU A 334 -9.67 -0.72 -8.45
C LEU A 334 -9.47 -1.28 -7.03
N ARG A 335 -10.05 -0.60 -6.04
CA ARG A 335 -10.02 -0.99 -4.63
C ARG A 335 -11.36 -1.58 -4.15
N GLU A 336 -12.44 -1.33 -4.89
CA GLU A 336 -13.78 -1.78 -4.54
C GLU A 336 -14.11 -3.18 -5.08
N VAL A 337 -13.38 -3.69 -6.07
CA VAL A 337 -13.70 -4.96 -6.73
C VAL A 337 -12.84 -6.09 -6.20
N SER A 338 -13.47 -7.21 -5.83
CA SER A 338 -12.74 -8.43 -5.45
C SER A 338 -11.95 -9.00 -6.63
N TYR A 339 -10.80 -9.61 -6.36
CA TYR A 339 -10.01 -10.33 -7.36
C TYR A 339 -10.77 -11.50 -8.04
N THR A 340 -11.89 -11.95 -7.46
CA THR A 340 -12.79 -12.96 -8.07
C THR A 340 -13.79 -12.37 -9.06
N THR A 341 -13.82 -11.04 -9.21
CA THR A 341 -14.78 -10.30 -10.04
C THR A 341 -14.05 -9.58 -11.15
N LEU A 342 -14.51 -9.79 -12.41
CA LEU A 342 -13.92 -9.16 -13.58
C LEU A 342 -14.76 -7.95 -14.00
N PRO A 343 -14.27 -6.71 -13.84
CA PRO A 343 -14.89 -5.53 -14.44
C PRO A 343 -14.59 -5.49 -15.95
N PHE A 344 -15.59 -5.10 -16.74
CA PHE A 344 -15.45 -4.91 -18.18
C PHE A 344 -16.36 -3.79 -18.69
N ARG A 345 -15.96 -3.16 -19.79
CA ARG A 345 -16.74 -2.07 -20.40
C ARG A 345 -17.81 -2.61 -21.35
N CYS A 346 -18.98 -1.99 -21.29
CA CYS A 346 -20.06 -2.21 -22.25
C CYS A 346 -20.68 -0.85 -22.61
N GLY A 347 -20.20 -0.24 -23.69
CA GLY A 347 -20.50 1.17 -24.00
C GLY A 347 -19.89 2.08 -22.93
N ASP A 348 -20.67 3.00 -22.40
CA ASP A 348 -20.24 3.94 -21.34
C ASP A 348 -20.33 3.34 -19.93
N ASP A 349 -20.99 2.20 -19.78
CA ASP A 349 -21.19 1.55 -18.48
C ASP A 349 -20.13 0.46 -18.22
N THR A 350 -19.81 0.25 -16.95
CA THR A 350 -19.00 -0.87 -16.46
C THR A 350 -19.91 -1.96 -15.91
N PHE A 351 -19.67 -3.19 -16.34
CA PHE A 351 -20.30 -4.40 -15.82
C PHE A 351 -19.25 -5.26 -15.11
N PHE A 352 -19.75 -6.18 -14.31
CA PHE A 352 -18.94 -7.05 -13.47
C PHE A 352 -19.33 -8.50 -13.74
N ARG A 353 -18.34 -9.32 -14.09
CA ARG A 353 -18.53 -10.76 -14.28
C ARG A 353 -18.09 -11.50 -13.04
N ILE A 354 -18.97 -12.33 -12.52
CA ILE A 354 -18.66 -13.29 -11.46
C ILE A 354 -18.96 -14.71 -11.93
N VAL A 355 -18.27 -15.68 -11.36
CA VAL A 355 -18.58 -17.10 -11.49
C VAL A 355 -18.93 -17.68 -10.13
N VAL A 356 -19.94 -18.52 -10.10
CA VAL A 356 -20.44 -19.16 -8.89
C VAL A 356 -20.61 -20.65 -9.16
N PRO A 357 -20.11 -21.56 -8.30
CA PRO A 357 -20.31 -22.98 -8.48
C PRO A 357 -21.78 -23.35 -8.63
N ASN A 358 -22.09 -24.21 -9.58
CA ASN A 358 -23.43 -24.81 -9.70
C ASN A 358 -23.43 -26.13 -8.91
N PRO A 359 -24.10 -26.20 -7.75
CA PRO A 359 -24.13 -27.42 -6.93
C PRO A 359 -25.02 -28.52 -7.52
N HIS A 360 -25.89 -28.18 -8.50
CA HIS A 360 -26.86 -29.07 -9.10
C HIS A 360 -26.87 -28.98 -10.62
N PRO A 361 -25.78 -29.34 -11.29
CA PRO A 361 -25.68 -29.20 -12.74
C PRO A 361 -26.67 -30.12 -13.49
N GLU A 362 -27.17 -31.16 -12.83
CA GLU A 362 -28.17 -32.10 -13.35
C GLU A 362 -29.61 -31.54 -13.31
N LYS A 363 -29.87 -30.48 -12.53
CA LYS A 363 -31.22 -29.91 -12.38
C LYS A 363 -31.49 -28.79 -13.39
N ARG A 364 -32.69 -28.81 -13.93
CA ARG A 364 -33.13 -27.75 -14.82
C ARG A 364 -33.47 -26.47 -14.01
N ILE A 365 -32.91 -25.34 -14.41
CA ILE A 365 -33.24 -24.03 -13.87
C ILE A 365 -34.57 -23.55 -14.47
N VAL A 366 -35.49 -23.16 -13.61
CA VAL A 366 -36.81 -22.67 -14.03
C VAL A 366 -36.98 -21.15 -13.91
N ALA A 367 -36.19 -20.51 -13.02
CA ALA A 367 -36.17 -19.06 -12.89
C ALA A 367 -34.88 -18.55 -12.30
N VAL A 368 -34.50 -17.34 -12.69
CA VAL A 368 -33.51 -16.49 -12.02
C VAL A 368 -34.24 -15.23 -11.57
N ARG A 369 -34.24 -14.98 -10.26
CA ARG A 369 -34.90 -13.82 -9.65
C ARG A 369 -33.91 -12.88 -9.03
N THR A 370 -34.11 -11.60 -9.18
CA THR A 370 -33.35 -10.57 -8.45
C THR A 370 -34.16 -10.11 -7.25
N VAL A 371 -33.62 -10.27 -6.07
CA VAL A 371 -34.22 -9.80 -4.82
C VAL A 371 -33.37 -8.67 -4.27
N LYS A 372 -33.92 -7.46 -4.24
CA LYS A 372 -33.26 -6.27 -3.71
C LYS A 372 -33.60 -6.09 -2.24
N THR A 373 -32.57 -5.82 -1.40
CA THR A 373 -32.75 -5.60 0.04
C THR A 373 -32.74 -4.11 0.42
N CYS A 374 -32.14 -3.27 -0.42
CA CYS A 374 -32.09 -1.81 -0.23
C CYS A 374 -33.18 -1.12 -1.07
N ALA A 375 -34.32 -0.79 -0.43
CA ALA A 375 -35.42 -0.10 -1.09
C ALA A 375 -35.02 1.33 -1.42
N ASN A 376 -35.08 1.97 -2.45
CA ASN A 376 -34.86 3.40 -2.78
C ASN A 376 -33.42 3.86 -3.07
N GLU A 377 -32.41 2.99 -3.11
CA GLU A 377 -31.02 3.41 -3.38
C GLU A 377 -30.64 3.29 -4.87
N GLY A 378 -31.44 2.62 -5.69
CA GLY A 378 -31.14 2.32 -7.09
C GLY A 378 -31.52 0.87 -7.45
N ASP A 379 -31.07 0.40 -8.62
CA ASP A 379 -31.44 -0.90 -9.16
C ASP A 379 -30.25 -1.82 -9.38
N ILE A 380 -30.51 -3.14 -9.28
CA ILE A 380 -29.59 -4.19 -9.70
C ILE A 380 -29.87 -4.49 -11.17
N LEU A 381 -28.84 -4.42 -11.99
CA LEU A 381 -28.91 -4.55 -13.45
C LEU A 381 -28.27 -5.88 -13.86
N LEU A 382 -29.09 -6.92 -14.06
CA LEU A 382 -28.63 -8.19 -14.61
C LEU A 382 -28.52 -8.06 -16.14
N ARG A 383 -27.32 -8.22 -16.68
CA ARG A 383 -27.04 -8.16 -18.12
C ARG A 383 -27.16 -9.53 -18.78
N SER A 384 -26.49 -10.52 -18.19
CA SER A 384 -26.55 -11.90 -18.68
C SER A 384 -26.41 -12.91 -17.53
N PHE A 385 -26.95 -14.09 -17.76
CA PHE A 385 -26.81 -15.27 -16.91
C PHE A 385 -26.64 -16.49 -17.82
N SER A 386 -25.62 -17.28 -17.55
CA SER A 386 -25.45 -18.61 -18.18
C SER A 386 -25.13 -19.66 -17.13
N ALA A 387 -25.40 -20.91 -17.48
CA ALA A 387 -24.98 -22.09 -16.73
C ALA A 387 -24.10 -22.92 -17.67
N ASP A 388 -22.84 -23.15 -17.27
CA ASP A 388 -21.81 -23.81 -18.04
C ASP A 388 -21.42 -25.13 -17.38
#